data_ce1bdd59ac30e01f678865cc28f91aca
#
_entry.id   ce1bdd59ac30e01f678865cc28f91aca
#
_cell.length_a   1.000
_cell.length_b   1.000
_cell.length_c   1.000
_cell.angle_alpha   90.00
_cell.angle_beta   90.00
_cell.angle_gamma   90.00
#
_symmetry.space_group_name_H-M   'P 1'
#
loop_
_entity.id
_entity.type
_entity.pdbx_description
1 polymer ?
#
loop_
_entity_poly.entity_id
_entity_poly.type
_entity_poly.pdbx_seq_one_letter_code
_entity_poly.pdbx_strand_id
1 'polypeptide(L)'
;AGASPTIADITGYQVQVEFVEVDANLVYSTLPDVTLAVINGNYALDSGLTADEALYKESDYTDNSYFGLIAARTEDAENPVYLRIVEAYQTQKTIDVFNNEFAGFFLPAWELDVG
;
A
#
# COMPACT_ATOMS: atom_id res chain seq x y z
N ALA A 1 6.51 17.95 -4.63
CA ALA A 1 6.31 16.53 -4.94
C ALA A 1 7.62 16.02 -5.49
N GLY A 2 8.26 15.08 -4.80
CA GLY A 2 9.43 14.39 -5.31
C GLY A 2 9.06 13.57 -6.55
N ALA A 3 9.98 13.43 -7.50
CA ALA A 3 9.79 12.52 -8.61
C ALA A 3 9.73 11.08 -8.06
N SER A 4 8.81 10.26 -8.58
CA SER A 4 8.79 8.84 -8.23
C SER A 4 10.11 8.20 -8.67
N PRO A 5 10.81 7.46 -7.79
CA PRO A 5 12.08 6.82 -8.15
C PRO A 5 11.84 5.73 -9.22
N THR A 6 12.84 5.53 -10.04
CA THR A 6 12.87 4.50 -11.09
C THR A 6 14.10 3.61 -10.91
N ILE A 7 14.17 2.48 -11.60
CA ILE A 7 15.35 1.61 -11.60
C ILE A 7 16.62 2.40 -12.02
N ALA A 8 16.47 3.40 -12.88
CA ALA A 8 17.60 4.25 -13.33
C ALA A 8 18.18 5.14 -12.21
N ASP A 9 17.45 5.35 -11.13
CA ASP A 9 17.91 6.15 -9.99
C ASP A 9 18.77 5.35 -9.00
N ILE A 10 18.92 4.04 -9.20
CA ILE A 10 19.77 3.18 -8.38
C ILE A 10 21.24 3.49 -8.71
N THR A 11 21.95 4.08 -7.74
CA THR A 11 23.35 4.52 -7.91
C THR A 11 24.37 3.52 -7.35
N GLY A 12 23.93 2.50 -6.61
CA GLY A 12 24.81 1.47 -6.07
C GLY A 12 24.03 0.35 -5.37
N TYR A 13 24.64 -0.82 -5.32
CA TYR A 13 24.08 -1.99 -4.65
C TYR A 13 25.21 -2.88 -4.11
N GLN A 14 24.92 -3.62 -3.05
CA GLN A 14 25.88 -4.57 -2.47
C GLN A 14 25.82 -5.94 -3.16
N VAL A 15 24.68 -6.27 -3.74
CA VAL A 15 24.45 -7.52 -4.48
C VAL A 15 23.92 -7.14 -5.85
N GLN A 16 24.48 -7.74 -6.90
CA GLN A 16 24.00 -7.52 -8.25
C GLN A 16 22.62 -8.16 -8.41
N VAL A 17 21.66 -7.36 -8.87
CA VAL A 17 20.26 -7.76 -9.06
C VAL A 17 19.86 -7.45 -10.49
N GLU A 18 19.18 -8.38 -11.14
CA GLU A 18 18.47 -8.15 -12.39
C GLU A 18 17.03 -7.81 -12.07
N PHE A 19 16.55 -6.67 -12.59
CA PHE A 19 15.18 -6.24 -12.41
C PHE A 19 14.33 -6.64 -13.61
N VAL A 20 13.21 -7.28 -13.35
CA VAL A 20 12.20 -7.62 -14.36
C VAL A 20 10.93 -6.84 -14.04
N GLU A 21 10.61 -5.86 -14.87
CA GLU A 21 9.40 -5.04 -14.72
C GLU A 21 8.25 -5.70 -15.46
N VAL A 22 7.15 -5.92 -14.73
CA VAL A 22 5.88 -6.45 -15.25
C VAL A 22 4.72 -5.66 -14.68
N ASP A 23 3.56 -5.78 -15.29
CA ASP A 23 2.34 -5.17 -14.76
C ASP A 23 2.04 -5.70 -13.35
N ALA A 24 1.63 -4.81 -12.44
CA ALA A 24 1.47 -5.11 -11.01
C ALA A 24 0.54 -6.31 -10.73
N ASN A 25 -0.51 -6.48 -11.54
CA ASN A 25 -1.44 -7.61 -11.43
C ASN A 25 -0.86 -8.96 -11.89
N LEU A 26 0.31 -8.95 -12.54
CA LEU A 26 1.00 -10.15 -13.03
C LEU A 26 2.16 -10.58 -12.14
N VAL A 27 2.65 -9.70 -11.25
CA VAL A 27 3.86 -9.95 -10.45
C VAL A 27 3.77 -11.27 -9.68
N TYR A 28 2.64 -11.58 -9.06
CA TYR A 28 2.46 -12.84 -8.32
C TYR A 28 2.70 -14.07 -9.20
N SER A 29 2.22 -14.05 -10.44
CA SER A 29 2.37 -15.18 -11.35
C SER A 29 3.81 -15.42 -11.80
N THR A 30 4.72 -14.45 -11.63
CA THR A 30 6.14 -14.58 -11.96
C THR A 30 6.98 -15.20 -10.85
N LEU A 31 6.42 -15.39 -9.62
CA LEU A 31 7.17 -15.92 -8.49
C LEU A 31 7.94 -17.23 -8.77
N PRO A 32 7.44 -18.18 -9.56
CA PRO A 32 8.19 -19.38 -9.89
C PRO A 32 9.47 -19.13 -10.72
N ASP A 33 9.55 -17.99 -11.41
CA ASP A 33 10.60 -17.66 -12.37
C ASP A 33 11.60 -16.63 -11.84
N VAL A 34 11.36 -16.07 -10.63
CA VAL A 34 12.19 -15.02 -10.01
C VAL A 34 12.63 -15.42 -8.60
N THR A 35 13.71 -14.81 -8.13
CA THR A 35 14.19 -15.06 -6.74
C THR A 35 13.32 -14.35 -5.71
N LEU A 36 12.86 -13.12 -6.02
CA LEU A 36 12.06 -12.26 -5.16
C LEU A 36 11.08 -11.48 -6.03
N ALA A 37 9.92 -11.15 -5.48
CA ALA A 37 8.96 -10.26 -6.11
C ALA A 37 8.46 -9.22 -5.12
N VAL A 38 8.26 -7.98 -5.59
CA VAL A 38 7.61 -6.90 -4.83
C VAL A 38 6.16 -6.83 -5.27
N ILE A 39 5.24 -7.22 -4.40
CA ILE A 39 3.82 -7.36 -4.71
C ILE A 39 3.03 -6.35 -3.87
N ASN A 40 2.20 -5.53 -4.51
CA ASN A 40 1.30 -4.63 -3.80
C ASN A 40 0.28 -5.42 -2.99
N GLY A 41 -0.06 -4.96 -1.79
CA GLY A 41 -0.90 -5.68 -0.83
C GLY A 41 -2.27 -6.12 -1.38
N ASN A 42 -2.92 -5.30 -2.21
CA ASN A 42 -4.18 -5.68 -2.86
C ASN A 42 -4.03 -6.88 -3.82
N TYR A 43 -2.96 -6.91 -4.63
CA TYR A 43 -2.70 -8.04 -5.53
C TYR A 43 -2.22 -9.29 -4.79
N ALA A 44 -1.50 -9.12 -3.68
CA ALA A 44 -1.15 -10.23 -2.81
C ALA A 44 -2.42 -10.87 -2.22
N LEU A 45 -3.33 -10.06 -1.69
CA LEU A 45 -4.63 -10.51 -1.16
C LEU A 45 -5.46 -11.24 -2.23
N ASP A 46 -5.60 -10.66 -3.43
CA ASP A 46 -6.33 -11.26 -4.56
C ASP A 46 -5.72 -12.60 -5.01
N SER A 47 -4.43 -12.79 -4.75
CA SER A 47 -3.70 -14.02 -5.04
C SER A 47 -3.76 -15.04 -3.89
N GLY A 48 -4.48 -14.73 -2.82
CA GLY A 48 -4.67 -15.61 -1.66
C GLY A 48 -3.50 -15.61 -0.67
N LEU A 49 -2.55 -14.69 -0.80
CA LEU A 49 -1.46 -14.52 0.16
C LEU A 49 -1.94 -13.80 1.42
N THR A 50 -1.22 -14.00 2.51
CA THR A 50 -1.37 -13.23 3.76
C THR A 50 -0.14 -12.39 4.03
N ALA A 51 -0.29 -11.33 4.82
CA ALA A 51 0.83 -10.45 5.16
C ALA A 51 1.94 -11.17 5.95
N ASP A 52 1.62 -12.27 6.63
CA ASP A 52 2.60 -13.05 7.41
C ASP A 52 3.49 -13.94 6.53
N GLU A 53 3.11 -14.19 5.29
CA GLU A 53 3.91 -14.93 4.31
C GLU A 53 4.99 -14.06 3.65
N ALA A 54 4.90 -12.73 3.80
CA ALA A 54 5.89 -11.81 3.24
C ALA A 54 7.22 -11.89 4.00
N LEU A 55 8.33 -12.00 3.28
CA LEU A 55 9.68 -11.90 3.85
C LEU A 55 9.96 -10.52 4.43
N TYR A 56 9.36 -9.49 3.87
CA TYR A 56 9.46 -8.11 4.30
C TYR A 56 8.17 -7.38 3.99
N LYS A 57 7.74 -6.53 4.91
CA LYS A 57 6.64 -5.57 4.72
C LYS A 57 7.16 -4.17 4.95
N GLU A 58 6.68 -3.21 4.16
CA GLU A 58 6.92 -1.80 4.42
C GLU A 58 6.46 -1.44 5.84
N SER A 59 7.29 -0.72 6.57
CA SER A 59 7.04 -0.31 7.96
C SER A 59 7.39 1.16 8.22
N ASP A 60 7.93 1.86 7.23
CA ASP A 60 8.16 3.30 7.26
C ASP A 60 7.03 4.02 6.54
N TYR A 61 6.19 4.71 7.31
CA TYR A 61 5.02 5.42 6.81
C TYR A 61 5.19 6.94 6.88
N THR A 62 6.42 7.44 6.98
CA THR A 62 6.71 8.88 6.99
C THR A 62 6.39 9.57 5.66
N ASP A 63 6.51 8.85 4.53
CA ASP A 63 6.02 9.31 3.23
C ASP A 63 4.59 8.83 3.00
N ASN A 64 3.63 9.74 3.18
CA ASN A 64 2.21 9.46 3.01
C ASN A 64 1.71 9.62 1.56
N SER A 65 2.60 9.83 0.60
CA SER A 65 2.25 10.09 -0.82
C SER A 65 1.48 8.94 -1.47
N TYR A 66 1.61 7.74 -0.94
CA TYR A 66 0.99 6.52 -1.46
C TYR A 66 -0.20 6.03 -0.63
N PHE A 67 -0.64 6.80 0.35
CA PHE A 67 -1.82 6.43 1.14
C PHE A 67 -3.10 6.50 0.30
N GLY A 68 -3.96 5.51 0.47
CA GLY A 68 -5.34 5.58 0.01
C GLY A 68 -6.08 6.71 0.74
N LEU A 69 -6.87 7.50 0.03
CA LEU A 69 -7.53 8.67 0.59
C LEU A 69 -8.96 8.83 0.07
N ILE A 70 -9.76 9.56 0.84
CA ILE A 70 -11.07 10.06 0.39
C ILE A 70 -10.85 11.49 -0.10
N ALA A 71 -11.07 11.73 -1.40
CA ALA A 71 -10.88 13.04 -2.01
C ALA A 71 -12.21 13.77 -2.21
N ALA A 72 -12.20 15.07 -2.01
CA ALA A 72 -13.29 15.99 -2.35
C ALA A 72 -12.74 17.19 -3.11
N ARG A 73 -13.60 17.94 -3.80
CA ARG A 73 -13.20 19.21 -4.37
C ARG A 73 -12.86 20.21 -3.26
N THR A 74 -11.96 21.15 -3.52
CA THR A 74 -11.53 22.15 -2.53
C THR A 74 -12.70 22.95 -1.97
N GLU A 75 -13.66 23.35 -2.81
CA GLU A 75 -14.86 24.08 -2.40
C GLU A 75 -15.81 23.26 -1.51
N ASP A 76 -15.69 21.93 -1.53
CA ASP A 76 -16.52 21.00 -0.76
C ASP A 76 -15.79 20.43 0.47
N ALA A 77 -14.56 20.86 0.77
CA ALA A 77 -13.73 20.31 1.84
C ALA A 77 -14.42 20.39 3.22
N GLU A 78 -15.19 21.46 3.46
CA GLU A 78 -15.94 21.67 4.71
C GLU A 78 -17.39 21.19 4.64
N ASN A 79 -17.78 20.47 3.59
CA ASN A 79 -19.14 19.97 3.44
C ASN A 79 -19.47 18.96 4.55
N PRO A 80 -20.47 19.23 5.42
CA PRO A 80 -20.77 18.40 6.57
C PRO A 80 -21.20 16.97 6.20
N VAL A 81 -21.77 16.78 5.03
CA VAL A 81 -22.14 15.44 4.56
C VAL A 81 -20.88 14.62 4.25
N TYR A 82 -19.89 15.22 3.59
CA TYR A 82 -18.64 14.54 3.24
C TYR A 82 -17.79 14.28 4.47
N LEU A 83 -17.73 15.22 5.41
CA LEU A 83 -17.06 15.01 6.70
C LEU A 83 -17.69 13.84 7.48
N ARG A 84 -19.01 13.69 7.48
CA ARG A 84 -19.68 12.55 8.10
C ARG A 84 -19.37 11.21 7.41
N ILE A 85 -19.12 11.21 6.10
CA ILE A 85 -18.68 9.99 5.40
C ILE A 85 -17.29 9.58 5.90
N VAL A 86 -16.37 10.54 6.06
CA VAL A 86 -15.03 10.30 6.59
C VAL A 86 -15.12 9.76 8.03
N GLU A 87 -15.91 10.40 8.90
CA GLU A 87 -16.13 9.95 10.28
C GLU A 87 -16.71 8.53 10.33
N ALA A 88 -17.67 8.21 9.46
CA ALA A 88 -18.28 6.88 9.40
C ALA A 88 -17.31 5.80 8.89
N TYR A 89 -16.32 6.19 8.08
CA TYR A 89 -15.26 5.30 7.59
C TYR A 89 -14.16 5.08 8.64
N GLN A 90 -13.72 6.14 9.32
CA GLN A 90 -12.64 6.11 10.31
C GLN A 90 -13.14 5.59 11.68
N THR A 91 -13.57 4.34 11.71
CA THR A 91 -14.14 3.71 12.91
C THR A 91 -13.46 2.38 13.24
N GLN A 92 -13.62 1.94 14.50
CA GLN A 92 -13.18 0.61 14.92
C GLN A 92 -13.74 -0.50 14.04
N LYS A 93 -14.99 -0.36 13.58
CA LYS A 93 -15.60 -1.35 12.68
C LYS A 93 -14.83 -1.49 11.36
N THR A 94 -14.31 -0.40 10.81
CA THR A 94 -13.46 -0.45 9.61
C THR A 94 -12.13 -1.14 9.89
N ILE A 95 -11.53 -0.85 11.06
CA ILE A 95 -10.29 -1.53 11.50
C ILE A 95 -10.53 -3.03 11.65
N ASP A 96 -11.66 -3.43 12.23
CA ASP A 96 -12.02 -4.84 12.39
C ASP A 96 -12.16 -5.53 11.00
N VAL A 97 -12.73 -4.83 10.02
CA VAL A 97 -12.79 -5.33 8.63
C VAL A 97 -11.39 -5.46 8.03
N PHE A 98 -10.50 -4.47 8.21
CA PHE A 98 -9.12 -4.57 7.74
C PHE A 98 -8.41 -5.80 8.31
N ASN A 99 -8.57 -6.04 9.60
CA ASN A 99 -7.93 -7.17 10.27
C ASN A 99 -8.51 -8.53 9.85
N ASN A 100 -9.82 -8.61 9.63
CA ASN A 100 -10.50 -9.88 9.38
C ASN A 100 -10.58 -10.24 7.89
N GLU A 101 -10.75 -9.25 7.00
CA GLU A 101 -11.04 -9.49 5.59
C GLU A 101 -9.85 -9.20 4.68
N PHE A 102 -8.86 -8.42 5.15
CA PHE A 102 -7.74 -7.99 4.33
C PHE A 102 -6.39 -8.61 4.74
N ALA A 103 -6.42 -9.70 5.49
CA ALA A 103 -5.25 -10.54 5.79
C ALA A 103 -4.00 -9.76 6.27
N GLY A 104 -4.19 -8.61 6.94
CA GLY A 104 -3.11 -7.78 7.48
C GLY A 104 -2.40 -6.86 6.47
N PHE A 105 -2.93 -6.73 5.25
CA PHE A 105 -2.36 -5.86 4.22
C PHE A 105 -2.82 -4.39 4.30
N PHE A 106 -3.87 -4.10 5.05
CA PHE A 106 -4.42 -2.75 5.18
C PHE A 106 -4.28 -2.24 6.61
N LEU A 107 -3.84 -1.01 6.74
CA LEU A 107 -3.65 -0.33 8.03
C LEU A 107 -4.50 0.94 8.09
N PRO A 108 -5.05 1.27 9.26
CA PRO A 108 -5.80 2.50 9.46
C PRO A 108 -4.85 3.70 9.51
N ALA A 109 -4.65 4.38 8.37
CA ALA A 109 -3.70 5.50 8.26
C ALA A 109 -4.00 6.65 9.23
N TRP A 110 -5.25 6.81 9.68
CA TRP A 110 -5.65 7.80 10.69
C TRP A 110 -5.19 7.48 12.13
N GLU A 111 -4.63 6.31 12.37
CA GLU A 111 -4.02 5.92 13.64
C GLU A 111 -2.49 5.89 13.57
N LEU A 112 -1.91 6.09 12.36
CA LEU A 112 -0.47 6.11 12.19
C LEU A 112 0.09 7.48 12.58
N ASP A 113 1.23 7.48 13.26
CA ASP A 113 2.02 8.69 13.49
C ASP A 113 2.83 8.99 12.22
N VAL A 114 2.29 9.84 11.39
CA VAL A 114 2.87 10.19 10.07
C VAL A 114 3.58 11.54 10.08
N GLY A 115 4.17 11.93 11.20
CA GLY A 115 5.07 13.07 11.34
C GLY A 115 4.42 14.43 11.12
#